data_ed93040b901b3e50d45b9d2be1d887bd
#
_entry.id   ed93040b901b3e50d45b9d2be1d887bd
#
_cell.length_a   1.000
_cell.length_b   1.000
_cell.length_c   1.000
_cell.angle_alpha   90.00
_cell.angle_beta   90.00
_cell.angle_gamma   90.00
#
_symmetry.space_group_name_H-M   'P 1'
#
loop_
_entity.id
_entity.type
_entity.pdbx_description
1 polymer ?
#
loop_
_entity_poly.entity_id
_entity_poly.type
_entity_poly.pdbx_seq_one_letter_code
_entity_poly.pdbx_strand_id
1 'polypeptide(L)'
;MTNTSKTARPDMYRFHNGTKSPLPFDTAEYEARLEELRERMDAAGATAAVFTSMHNIAYYSGFLYCAFGRPYGLVVTETDCVTISAGIDAGQPWRRSFCDNITYTDWQRDNYWRAVASVTGKGAVIGYEGDHLTLMQRDKLEDFLEPVVMIDLFETTMRQRMHKSPAEIALIRQAAQVADVGGYAIRDAVQVGAREIDIAMAGRDAMELEIAKRFPDAEYRDTWVWFQSGINTDGAHNPVTARQLERGDILSLNTFPMISAYYVALERTMFAGEVDPASLKIWEANVAAHEYGMSLLKPGISCADVTHKINAFLEERDLLQYRTFGYGHSFGVLSHFYGREAGLELREDIDTVLEPGMVISMEPMLTLPEGQPGAADT
;
A
#
# COMPACT_ATOMS: atom_id res chain seq x y z
N MET A 1 -52.36 -9.02 28.83
CA MET A 1 -51.20 -8.29 28.27
C MET A 1 -49.98 -9.19 28.44
N THR A 2 -49.67 -9.89 27.41
CA THR A 2 -48.52 -10.82 27.42
C THR A 2 -47.23 -10.00 27.33
N ASN A 3 -46.51 -9.97 28.41
CA ASN A 3 -45.19 -9.38 28.49
C ASN A 3 -44.23 -10.27 27.66
N THR A 4 -44.14 -10.01 26.35
CA THR A 4 -43.12 -10.62 25.54
C THR A 4 -41.79 -10.02 25.97
N SER A 5 -41.04 -10.74 26.76
CA SER A 5 -39.63 -10.50 27.03
C SER A 5 -38.95 -10.27 25.69
N LYS A 6 -38.64 -9.02 25.35
CA LYS A 6 -37.80 -8.72 24.20
C LYS A 6 -36.45 -9.37 24.47
N THR A 7 -36.15 -10.46 23.76
CA THR A 7 -34.83 -11.07 23.81
C THR A 7 -33.80 -10.00 23.51
N ALA A 8 -32.91 -9.71 24.43
CA ALA A 8 -31.86 -8.72 24.23
C ALA A 8 -31.03 -9.12 23.01
N ARG A 9 -30.90 -8.21 22.06
CA ARG A 9 -30.05 -8.46 20.88
C ARG A 9 -28.60 -8.32 21.32
N PRO A 10 -27.73 -9.28 20.98
CA PRO A 10 -26.33 -9.20 21.34
C PRO A 10 -25.63 -8.06 20.58
N ASP A 11 -24.65 -7.44 21.23
CA ASP A 11 -23.84 -6.38 20.63
C ASP A 11 -22.79 -6.96 19.66
N MET A 12 -22.42 -8.23 19.83
CA MET A 12 -21.39 -8.91 19.04
C MET A 12 -21.57 -10.42 19.03
N TYR A 13 -20.91 -11.06 18.06
CA TYR A 13 -20.84 -12.53 17.91
C TYR A 13 -19.40 -12.97 17.63
N ARG A 14 -19.13 -14.27 17.83
CA ARG A 14 -17.96 -14.97 17.27
C ARG A 14 -18.47 -16.00 16.26
N PHE A 15 -18.12 -15.81 14.99
CA PHE A 15 -18.44 -16.76 13.94
C PHE A 15 -17.21 -17.61 13.62
N HIS A 16 -17.27 -18.89 13.95
CA HIS A 16 -16.23 -19.90 13.63
C HIS A 16 -16.81 -20.93 12.67
N ASN A 17 -17.44 -20.48 11.58
CA ASN A 17 -18.12 -21.33 10.62
C ASN A 17 -17.29 -21.54 9.35
N GLY A 18 -17.23 -22.77 8.87
CA GLY A 18 -16.45 -23.17 7.70
C GLY A 18 -14.99 -23.47 8.03
N THR A 19 -14.15 -23.43 7.02
CA THR A 19 -12.72 -23.71 7.11
C THR A 19 -11.92 -22.43 6.84
N LYS A 20 -10.80 -22.25 7.51
CA LYS A 20 -9.86 -21.15 7.23
C LYS A 20 -9.40 -21.24 5.76
N SER A 21 -9.40 -20.09 5.07
CA SER A 21 -8.84 -19.97 3.72
C SER A 21 -7.31 -19.98 3.80
N PRO A 22 -6.62 -20.45 2.75
CA PRO A 22 -5.19 -20.23 2.65
C PRO A 22 -4.85 -18.74 2.73
N LEU A 23 -3.79 -18.43 3.46
CA LEU A 23 -3.25 -17.08 3.58
C LEU A 23 -1.98 -16.94 2.73
N PRO A 24 -1.55 -15.72 2.38
CA PRO A 24 -0.37 -15.50 1.56
C PRO A 24 0.94 -15.97 2.19
N PHE A 25 0.97 -16.02 3.52
CA PHE A 25 2.12 -16.48 4.30
C PHE A 25 1.72 -17.60 5.23
N ASP A 26 2.69 -18.37 5.69
CA ASP A 26 2.47 -19.42 6.67
C ASP A 26 2.23 -18.87 8.09
N THR A 27 1.84 -19.76 9.00
CA THR A 27 1.57 -19.43 10.40
C THR A 27 2.78 -18.79 11.08
N ALA A 28 3.99 -19.32 10.81
CA ALA A 28 5.21 -18.85 11.46
C ALA A 28 5.54 -17.39 11.10
N GLU A 29 5.24 -16.97 9.88
CA GLU A 29 5.41 -15.57 9.46
C GLU A 29 4.52 -14.61 10.26
N TYR A 30 3.23 -14.95 10.44
CA TYR A 30 2.31 -14.11 11.23
C TYR A 30 2.65 -14.13 12.72
N GLU A 31 3.05 -15.27 13.26
CA GLU A 31 3.52 -15.39 14.64
C GLU A 31 4.75 -14.53 14.90
N ALA A 32 5.74 -14.55 14.00
CA ALA A 32 6.93 -13.71 14.11
C ALA A 32 6.62 -12.21 14.06
N ARG A 33 5.70 -11.78 13.18
CA ARG A 33 5.25 -10.39 13.11
C ARG A 33 4.57 -9.94 14.40
N LEU A 34 3.74 -10.78 14.99
CA LEU A 34 3.04 -10.49 16.23
C LEU A 34 3.98 -10.52 17.44
N GLU A 35 4.96 -11.42 17.47
CA GLU A 35 5.99 -11.46 18.51
C GLU A 35 6.81 -10.17 18.51
N GLU A 36 7.33 -9.76 17.37
CA GLU A 36 8.05 -8.49 17.22
C GLU A 36 7.19 -7.29 17.62
N LEU A 37 5.90 -7.27 17.22
CA LEU A 37 4.99 -6.20 17.64
C LEU A 37 4.83 -6.15 19.16
N ARG A 38 4.67 -7.32 19.82
CA ARG A 38 4.52 -7.41 21.27
C ARG A 38 5.77 -6.93 22.02
N GLU A 39 6.95 -7.30 21.53
CA GLU A 39 8.22 -6.78 22.07
C GLU A 39 8.30 -5.26 21.98
N ARG A 40 7.88 -4.70 20.85
CA ARG A 40 7.85 -3.24 20.65
C ARG A 40 6.77 -2.56 21.49
N MET A 41 5.62 -3.18 21.67
CA MET A 41 4.57 -2.70 22.58
C MET A 41 5.06 -2.69 24.03
N ASP A 42 5.70 -3.76 24.48
CA ASP A 42 6.27 -3.85 25.83
C ASP A 42 7.33 -2.77 26.05
N ALA A 43 8.26 -2.59 25.12
CA ALA A 43 9.27 -1.54 25.17
C ALA A 43 8.66 -0.12 25.23
N ALA A 44 7.50 0.09 24.61
CA ALA A 44 6.74 1.33 24.67
C ALA A 44 5.85 1.44 25.92
N GLY A 45 5.64 0.34 26.65
CA GLY A 45 4.75 0.25 27.80
C GLY A 45 3.26 0.10 27.44
N ALA A 46 2.93 -0.28 26.20
CA ALA A 46 1.56 -0.52 25.75
C ALA A 46 1.13 -1.96 26.09
N THR A 47 -0.05 -2.12 26.71
CA THR A 47 -0.61 -3.44 27.06
C THR A 47 -1.57 -4.00 26.01
N ALA A 48 -2.09 -3.14 25.14
CA ALA A 48 -2.86 -3.52 23.98
C ALA A 48 -2.62 -2.55 22.84
N ALA A 49 -2.70 -2.99 21.59
CA ALA A 49 -2.69 -2.14 20.40
C ALA A 49 -4.03 -2.25 19.67
N VAL A 50 -4.54 -1.12 19.19
CA VAL A 50 -5.77 -1.02 18.39
C VAL A 50 -5.42 -0.44 17.04
N PHE A 51 -5.51 -1.27 16.01
CA PHE A 51 -5.27 -0.89 14.62
C PHE A 51 -6.59 -0.70 13.89
N THR A 52 -6.69 0.37 13.13
CA THR A 52 -7.86 0.73 12.31
C THR A 52 -7.49 0.87 10.83
N SER A 53 -6.21 0.90 10.50
CA SER A 53 -5.72 0.98 9.14
C SER A 53 -5.76 -0.36 8.42
N MET A 54 -6.10 -0.34 7.13
CA MET A 54 -6.11 -1.54 6.29
C MET A 54 -4.74 -2.23 6.24
N HIS A 55 -3.66 -1.44 6.15
CA HIS A 55 -2.32 -1.97 6.01
C HIS A 55 -1.83 -2.72 7.26
N ASN A 56 -2.03 -2.19 8.46
CA ASN A 56 -1.65 -2.91 9.68
C ASN A 56 -2.56 -4.10 9.96
N ILE A 57 -3.87 -3.99 9.69
CA ILE A 57 -4.79 -5.13 9.78
C ILE A 57 -4.33 -6.25 8.85
N ALA A 58 -4.04 -5.95 7.57
CA ALA A 58 -3.58 -6.95 6.61
C ALA A 58 -2.20 -7.52 6.99
N TYR A 59 -1.27 -6.68 7.45
CA TYR A 59 0.09 -7.10 7.79
C TYR A 59 0.13 -8.10 8.96
N TYR A 60 -0.62 -7.83 10.03
CA TYR A 60 -0.61 -8.67 11.23
C TYR A 60 -1.61 -9.82 11.21
N SER A 61 -2.69 -9.71 10.45
CA SER A 61 -3.76 -10.72 10.45
C SER A 61 -3.93 -11.49 9.14
N GLY A 62 -3.34 -11.01 8.05
CA GLY A 62 -3.60 -11.53 6.71
C GLY A 62 -4.96 -11.13 6.14
N PHE A 63 -5.79 -10.44 6.91
CA PHE A 63 -7.13 -10.07 6.48
C PHE A 63 -7.15 -8.76 5.72
N LEU A 64 -7.42 -8.83 4.43
CA LEU A 64 -7.65 -7.66 3.57
C LEU A 64 -9.16 -7.40 3.50
N TYR A 65 -9.65 -6.39 4.21
CA TYR A 65 -11.06 -6.02 4.19
C TYR A 65 -11.39 -4.97 3.12
N CYS A 66 -12.66 -4.84 2.79
CA CYS A 66 -13.14 -3.77 1.92
C CYS A 66 -13.72 -2.61 2.75
N ALA A 67 -13.35 -1.38 2.38
CA ALA A 67 -13.78 -0.18 3.10
C ALA A 67 -15.19 0.27 2.64
N PHE A 68 -16.24 -0.34 3.17
CA PHE A 68 -17.64 0.04 2.87
C PHE A 68 -18.26 0.99 3.90
N GLY A 69 -17.47 1.87 4.50
CA GLY A 69 -17.98 2.85 5.46
C GLY A 69 -18.37 2.25 6.83
N ARG A 70 -18.02 1.01 7.11
CA ARG A 70 -18.10 0.38 8.42
C ARG A 70 -16.73 0.27 9.05
N PRO A 71 -16.58 0.56 10.35
CA PRO A 71 -15.28 0.42 11.00
C PRO A 71 -14.84 -1.04 11.07
N TYR A 72 -13.57 -1.25 10.83
CA TYR A 72 -12.84 -2.49 11.04
C TYR A 72 -11.68 -2.23 11.97
N GLY A 73 -11.19 -3.25 12.64
CA GLY A 73 -10.03 -3.13 13.50
C GLY A 73 -9.32 -4.44 13.71
N LEU A 74 -8.14 -4.31 14.26
CA LEU A 74 -7.37 -5.39 14.83
C LEU A 74 -6.97 -4.98 16.25
N VAL A 75 -7.20 -5.87 17.19
CA VAL A 75 -6.73 -5.70 18.56
C VAL A 75 -5.67 -6.76 18.84
N VAL A 76 -4.51 -6.31 19.28
CA VAL A 76 -3.41 -7.18 19.73
C VAL A 76 -3.14 -6.91 21.20
N THR A 77 -3.09 -7.96 22.01
CA THR A 77 -2.68 -7.93 23.42
C THR A 77 -1.47 -8.85 23.61
N GLU A 78 -1.00 -9.00 24.82
CA GLU A 78 0.05 -9.97 25.14
C GLU A 78 -0.28 -11.38 24.63
N THR A 79 -1.54 -11.80 24.71
CA THR A 79 -1.98 -13.16 24.39
C THR A 79 -2.88 -13.26 23.15
N ASP A 80 -3.63 -12.21 22.84
CA ASP A 80 -4.66 -12.25 21.84
C ASP A 80 -4.28 -11.47 20.56
N CYS A 81 -4.81 -11.94 19.44
CA CYS A 81 -4.87 -11.24 18.17
C CYS A 81 -6.28 -11.42 17.62
N VAL A 82 -7.07 -10.35 17.56
CA VAL A 82 -8.49 -10.42 17.25
C VAL A 82 -8.87 -9.34 16.24
N THR A 83 -9.35 -9.74 15.06
CA THR A 83 -9.98 -8.80 14.13
C THR A 83 -11.39 -8.45 14.57
N ILE A 84 -11.78 -7.19 14.41
CA ILE A 84 -13.11 -6.68 14.74
C ILE A 84 -13.81 -6.30 13.43
N SER A 85 -14.92 -6.95 13.11
CA SER A 85 -15.60 -6.82 11.83
C SER A 85 -17.10 -6.57 11.96
N ALA A 86 -17.71 -6.06 10.89
CA ALA A 86 -19.14 -5.74 10.85
C ALA A 86 -20.01 -7.00 10.67
N GLY A 87 -21.22 -6.97 11.21
CA GLY A 87 -22.20 -8.06 11.13
C GLY A 87 -22.58 -8.46 9.71
N ILE A 88 -22.48 -7.54 8.76
CA ILE A 88 -22.76 -7.83 7.34
C ILE A 88 -21.78 -8.84 6.73
N ASP A 89 -20.56 -8.96 7.26
CA ASP A 89 -19.53 -9.86 6.76
C ASP A 89 -19.56 -11.23 7.41
N ALA A 90 -20.37 -11.40 8.47
CA ALA A 90 -20.58 -12.65 9.20
C ALA A 90 -19.27 -13.40 9.53
N GLY A 91 -19.11 -14.64 9.10
CA GLY A 91 -17.94 -15.48 9.38
C GLY A 91 -16.78 -15.34 8.36
N GLN A 92 -16.95 -14.52 7.31
CA GLN A 92 -15.93 -14.36 6.28
C GLN A 92 -14.61 -13.78 6.87
N PRO A 93 -14.60 -12.75 7.74
CA PRO A 93 -13.37 -12.24 8.33
C PRO A 93 -12.59 -13.29 9.14
N TRP A 94 -13.29 -14.15 9.90
CA TRP A 94 -12.63 -15.24 10.61
C TRP A 94 -11.98 -16.24 9.65
N ARG A 95 -12.68 -16.63 8.56
CA ARG A 95 -12.13 -17.60 7.60
C ARG A 95 -10.90 -17.08 6.86
N ARG A 96 -10.78 -15.77 6.68
CA ARG A 96 -9.73 -15.10 5.90
C ARG A 96 -8.68 -14.38 6.74
N SER A 97 -8.65 -14.64 8.02
CA SER A 97 -7.69 -14.05 8.95
C SER A 97 -6.87 -15.14 9.63
N PHE A 98 -5.60 -14.83 9.91
CA PHE A 98 -4.78 -15.62 10.83
C PHE A 98 -5.37 -15.58 12.24
N CYS A 99 -5.77 -14.40 12.69
CA CYS A 99 -6.30 -14.13 14.02
C CYS A 99 -7.70 -14.71 14.25
N ASP A 100 -8.16 -14.63 15.51
CA ASP A 100 -9.58 -14.79 15.84
C ASP A 100 -10.40 -13.58 15.34
N ASN A 101 -11.72 -13.64 15.46
CA ASN A 101 -12.61 -12.58 15.00
C ASN A 101 -13.78 -12.35 15.94
N ILE A 102 -14.08 -11.09 16.21
CA ILE A 102 -15.34 -10.65 16.80
C ILE A 102 -16.12 -9.85 15.75
N THR A 103 -17.37 -10.25 15.52
CA THR A 103 -18.29 -9.56 14.62
C THR A 103 -19.27 -8.73 15.42
N TYR A 104 -19.16 -7.39 15.35
CA TYR A 104 -20.12 -6.50 16.02
C TYR A 104 -21.41 -6.38 15.22
N THR A 105 -22.52 -6.11 15.91
CA THR A 105 -23.85 -5.90 15.31
C THR A 105 -24.16 -4.43 15.14
N ASP A 106 -25.01 -4.10 14.16
CA ASP A 106 -25.41 -2.72 13.84
C ASP A 106 -26.71 -2.29 14.59
N TRP A 107 -27.12 -3.01 15.66
CA TRP A 107 -28.32 -2.66 16.39
C TRP A 107 -28.19 -1.35 17.16
N GLN A 108 -26.98 -1.01 17.56
CA GLN A 108 -26.63 0.22 18.23
C GLN A 108 -25.43 0.84 17.57
N ARG A 109 -25.39 2.16 17.55
CA ARG A 109 -24.18 2.89 17.19
C ARG A 109 -23.07 2.52 18.18
N ASP A 110 -21.83 2.48 17.68
CA ASP A 110 -20.64 2.24 18.49
C ASP A 110 -20.46 0.81 19.07
N ASN A 111 -21.22 -0.18 18.59
CA ASN A 111 -20.97 -1.60 18.94
C ASN A 111 -19.58 -2.05 18.51
N TYR A 112 -18.98 -1.43 17.49
CA TYR A 112 -17.57 -1.62 17.13
C TYR A 112 -16.66 -1.35 18.35
N TRP A 113 -16.82 -0.22 19.02
CA TRP A 113 -15.98 0.16 20.16
C TRP A 113 -16.24 -0.72 21.38
N ARG A 114 -17.47 -1.21 21.56
CA ARG A 114 -17.78 -2.22 22.60
C ARG A 114 -17.07 -3.54 22.31
N ALA A 115 -17.00 -3.95 21.04
CA ALA A 115 -16.26 -5.13 20.63
C ALA A 115 -14.75 -4.97 20.87
N VAL A 116 -14.18 -3.82 20.52
CA VAL A 116 -12.77 -3.48 20.85
C VAL A 116 -12.54 -3.57 22.36
N ALA A 117 -13.36 -2.89 23.16
CA ALA A 117 -13.25 -2.89 24.63
C ALA A 117 -13.41 -4.28 25.27
N SER A 118 -14.13 -5.19 24.61
CA SER A 118 -14.26 -6.59 25.10
C SER A 118 -12.95 -7.39 25.01
N VAL A 119 -11.99 -6.93 24.18
CA VAL A 119 -10.67 -7.55 24.04
C VAL A 119 -9.62 -6.81 24.85
N THR A 120 -9.56 -5.49 24.75
CA THR A 120 -8.56 -4.68 25.46
C THR A 120 -8.80 -4.62 26.97
N GLY A 121 -10.06 -4.75 27.41
CA GLY A 121 -10.49 -4.33 28.74
C GLY A 121 -10.50 -2.80 28.87
N LYS A 122 -10.97 -2.33 30.04
CA LYS A 122 -10.91 -0.91 30.44
C LYS A 122 -9.67 -0.64 31.28
N GLY A 123 -9.15 0.58 31.21
CA GLY A 123 -7.99 1.00 31.97
C GLY A 123 -6.66 0.43 31.46
N ALA A 124 -6.61 -0.04 30.21
CA ALA A 124 -5.38 -0.50 29.58
C ALA A 124 -4.50 0.69 29.12
N VAL A 125 -3.22 0.45 28.88
CA VAL A 125 -2.34 1.34 28.13
C VAL A 125 -2.48 0.99 26.66
N ILE A 126 -3.08 1.87 25.87
CA ILE A 126 -3.48 1.59 24.50
C ILE A 126 -2.49 2.18 23.51
N GLY A 127 -1.87 1.30 22.71
CA GLY A 127 -1.18 1.68 21.49
C GLY A 127 -2.17 1.95 20.35
N TYR A 128 -1.95 3.00 19.56
CA TYR A 128 -2.80 3.38 18.44
C TYR A 128 -1.98 3.88 17.24
N GLU A 129 -2.63 4.08 16.10
CA GLU A 129 -2.01 4.59 14.87
C GLU A 129 -2.26 6.11 14.76
N GLY A 130 -1.24 6.91 15.06
CA GLY A 130 -1.36 8.38 15.04
C GLY A 130 -1.53 8.96 13.65
N ASP A 131 -1.12 8.25 12.61
CA ASP A 131 -1.26 8.64 11.21
C ASP A 131 -2.62 8.29 10.60
N HIS A 132 -3.41 7.43 11.26
CA HIS A 132 -4.67 6.93 10.69
C HIS A 132 -5.90 7.20 11.57
N LEU A 133 -5.75 7.14 12.89
CA LEU A 133 -6.86 7.33 13.82
C LEU A 133 -7.40 8.77 13.74
N THR A 134 -8.64 8.96 13.27
CA THR A 134 -9.25 10.30 13.25
C THR A 134 -9.55 10.81 14.65
N LEU A 135 -9.67 12.13 14.84
CA LEU A 135 -10.02 12.73 16.12
C LEU A 135 -11.33 12.15 16.68
N MET A 136 -12.35 11.98 15.84
CA MET A 136 -13.61 11.39 16.26
C MET A 136 -13.48 9.93 16.71
N GLN A 137 -12.62 9.15 16.06
CA GLN A 137 -12.35 7.77 16.46
C GLN A 137 -11.56 7.72 17.76
N ARG A 138 -10.62 8.66 17.95
CA ARG A 138 -9.89 8.82 19.21
C ARG A 138 -10.83 9.11 20.37
N ASP A 139 -11.73 10.08 20.23
CA ASP A 139 -12.71 10.41 21.27
C ASP A 139 -13.56 9.17 21.63
N LYS A 140 -13.97 8.39 20.62
CA LYS A 140 -14.70 7.13 20.84
C LYS A 140 -13.85 6.07 21.55
N LEU A 141 -12.59 5.94 21.18
CA LEU A 141 -11.66 5.03 21.84
C LEU A 141 -11.53 5.41 23.33
N GLU A 142 -11.33 6.70 23.63
CA GLU A 142 -11.23 7.19 25.01
C GLU A 142 -12.54 6.95 25.80
N ASP A 143 -13.70 7.20 25.20
CA ASP A 143 -15.01 7.01 25.83
C ASP A 143 -15.31 5.54 26.19
N PHE A 144 -14.91 4.59 25.32
CA PHE A 144 -15.27 3.18 25.47
C PHE A 144 -14.23 2.35 26.23
N LEU A 145 -12.96 2.65 26.06
CA LEU A 145 -11.85 1.89 26.64
C LEU A 145 -11.37 2.52 27.97
N GLU A 146 -11.63 3.81 28.19
CA GLU A 146 -11.17 4.54 29.39
C GLU A 146 -9.66 4.29 29.64
N PRO A 147 -8.77 4.51 28.66
CA PRO A 147 -7.37 4.13 28.75
C PRO A 147 -6.65 4.95 29.81
N VAL A 148 -5.68 4.34 30.51
CA VAL A 148 -4.80 5.09 31.43
C VAL A 148 -3.87 6.00 30.67
N VAL A 149 -3.32 5.50 29.55
CA VAL A 149 -2.43 6.23 28.64
C VAL A 149 -2.68 5.75 27.22
N MET A 150 -2.52 6.66 26.25
CA MET A 150 -2.48 6.34 24.82
C MET A 150 -1.08 6.57 24.27
N ILE A 151 -0.55 5.60 23.53
CA ILE A 151 0.80 5.60 22.95
C ILE A 151 0.70 5.49 21.44
N ASP A 152 1.30 6.44 20.74
CA ASP A 152 1.37 6.37 19.27
C ASP A 152 2.40 5.31 18.85
N LEU A 153 1.94 4.32 18.07
CA LEU A 153 2.74 3.24 17.51
C LEU A 153 3.03 3.40 16.01
N PHE A 154 2.66 4.53 15.39
CA PHE A 154 2.84 4.74 13.95
C PHE A 154 4.28 4.45 13.51
N GLU A 155 5.25 5.17 14.09
CA GLU A 155 6.66 5.01 13.70
C GLU A 155 7.17 3.59 13.99
N THR A 156 6.73 3.01 15.11
CA THR A 156 7.09 1.65 15.53
C THR A 156 6.67 0.60 14.49
N THR A 157 5.41 0.64 14.06
CA THR A 157 4.87 -0.31 13.08
C THR A 157 5.39 -0.05 11.67
N MET A 158 5.60 1.22 11.31
CA MET A 158 6.23 1.60 10.04
C MET A 158 7.64 1.01 9.95
N ARG A 159 8.48 1.17 10.97
CA ARG A 159 9.83 0.61 11.01
C ARG A 159 9.87 -0.91 10.91
N GLN A 160 8.91 -1.60 11.52
CA GLN A 160 8.77 -3.05 11.37
C GLN A 160 8.49 -3.43 9.92
N ARG A 161 7.55 -2.75 9.25
CA ARG A 161 7.21 -3.03 7.84
C ARG A 161 8.31 -2.63 6.84
N MET A 162 9.21 -1.72 7.19
CA MET A 162 10.33 -1.32 6.32
C MET A 162 11.24 -2.51 5.98
N HIS A 163 11.43 -3.44 6.91
CA HIS A 163 12.23 -4.65 6.71
C HIS A 163 11.34 -5.82 6.29
N LYS A 164 11.40 -6.18 5.03
CA LYS A 164 10.63 -7.27 4.45
C LYS A 164 11.26 -8.60 4.79
N SER A 165 10.44 -9.54 5.21
CA SER A 165 10.85 -10.94 5.39
C SER A 165 11.25 -11.58 4.05
N PRO A 166 11.96 -12.72 4.07
CA PRO A 166 12.22 -13.48 2.85
C PRO A 166 10.93 -13.89 2.11
N ALA A 167 9.84 -14.16 2.83
CA ALA A 167 8.55 -14.52 2.25
C ALA A 167 7.89 -13.30 1.56
N GLU A 168 7.93 -12.13 2.17
CA GLU A 168 7.47 -10.89 1.56
C GLU A 168 8.28 -10.55 0.29
N ILE A 169 9.60 -10.66 0.33
CA ILE A 169 10.46 -10.44 -0.83
C ILE A 169 10.14 -11.42 -1.96
N ALA A 170 9.87 -12.69 -1.64
CA ALA A 170 9.49 -13.69 -2.65
C ALA A 170 8.14 -13.33 -3.30
N LEU A 171 7.16 -12.86 -2.54
CA LEU A 171 5.87 -12.39 -3.05
C LEU A 171 6.05 -11.16 -3.95
N ILE A 172 6.81 -10.16 -3.50
CA ILE A 172 7.09 -8.92 -4.25
C ILE A 172 7.79 -9.26 -5.59
N ARG A 173 8.75 -10.19 -5.61
CA ARG A 173 9.40 -10.64 -6.86
C ARG A 173 8.42 -11.27 -7.85
N GLN A 174 7.47 -12.06 -7.37
CA GLN A 174 6.44 -12.64 -8.23
C GLN A 174 5.45 -11.58 -8.71
N ALA A 175 5.10 -10.62 -7.85
CA ALA A 175 4.24 -9.49 -8.21
C ALA A 175 4.90 -8.61 -9.29
N ALA A 176 6.21 -8.38 -9.23
CA ALA A 176 6.95 -7.67 -10.27
C ALA A 176 6.85 -8.37 -11.64
N GLN A 177 6.88 -9.71 -11.67
CA GLN A 177 6.66 -10.45 -12.93
C GLN A 177 5.22 -10.30 -13.46
N VAL A 178 4.23 -10.13 -12.58
CA VAL A 178 2.86 -9.82 -13.00
C VAL A 178 2.79 -8.40 -13.58
N ALA A 179 3.48 -7.43 -12.97
CA ALA A 179 3.59 -6.08 -13.52
C ALA A 179 4.18 -6.08 -14.94
N ASP A 180 5.23 -6.90 -15.19
CA ASP A 180 5.80 -7.08 -16.53
C ASP A 180 4.76 -7.60 -17.54
N VAL A 181 3.90 -8.55 -17.14
CA VAL A 181 2.81 -9.05 -18.02
C VAL A 181 1.87 -7.91 -18.40
N GLY A 182 1.50 -7.06 -17.45
CA GLY A 182 0.71 -5.85 -17.72
C GLY A 182 1.42 -4.88 -18.66
N GLY A 183 2.71 -4.63 -18.41
CA GLY A 183 3.53 -3.75 -19.24
C GLY A 183 3.64 -4.24 -20.70
N TYR A 184 3.84 -5.53 -20.90
CA TYR A 184 3.83 -6.10 -22.25
C TYR A 184 2.47 -6.00 -22.94
N ALA A 185 1.38 -6.25 -22.23
CA ALA A 185 0.02 -6.12 -22.79
C ALA A 185 -0.29 -4.67 -23.19
N ILE A 186 0.14 -3.70 -22.40
CA ILE A 186 0.03 -2.27 -22.73
C ILE A 186 0.84 -1.95 -23.99
N ARG A 187 2.13 -2.32 -24.04
CA ARG A 187 2.99 -2.10 -25.19
C ARG A 187 2.37 -2.64 -26.49
N ASP A 188 1.82 -3.84 -26.41
CA ASP A 188 1.25 -4.51 -27.58
C ASP A 188 -0.11 -3.88 -28.00
N ALA A 189 -0.80 -3.19 -27.09
CA ALA A 189 -2.04 -2.46 -27.34
C ALA A 189 -1.79 -1.02 -27.86
N VAL A 190 -0.58 -0.48 -27.74
CA VAL A 190 -0.24 0.87 -28.20
C VAL A 190 -0.35 0.97 -29.69
N GLN A 191 -1.29 1.82 -30.14
CA GLN A 191 -1.54 2.10 -31.55
C GLN A 191 -2.06 3.53 -31.71
N VAL A 192 -1.57 4.27 -32.68
CA VAL A 192 -2.10 5.61 -33.03
C VAL A 192 -3.60 5.52 -33.28
N GLY A 193 -4.39 6.37 -32.65
CA GLY A 193 -5.85 6.35 -32.67
C GLY A 193 -6.52 5.47 -31.60
N ALA A 194 -5.80 4.60 -30.90
CA ALA A 194 -6.32 3.88 -29.73
C ALA A 194 -6.54 4.86 -28.57
N ARG A 195 -7.55 4.59 -27.73
CA ARG A 195 -7.81 5.42 -26.55
C ARG A 195 -6.95 4.96 -25.36
N GLU A 196 -6.53 5.91 -24.53
CA GLU A 196 -5.79 5.61 -23.29
C GLU A 196 -6.50 4.54 -22.44
N ILE A 197 -7.83 4.66 -22.28
CA ILE A 197 -8.59 3.72 -21.45
C ILE A 197 -8.58 2.30 -22.02
N ASP A 198 -8.63 2.12 -23.34
CA ASP A 198 -8.61 0.78 -23.95
C ASP A 198 -7.26 0.10 -23.73
N ILE A 199 -6.17 0.86 -23.83
CA ILE A 199 -4.81 0.39 -23.57
C ILE A 199 -4.62 0.06 -22.08
N ALA A 200 -5.10 0.93 -21.19
CA ALA A 200 -5.02 0.69 -19.74
C ALA A 200 -5.79 -0.58 -19.33
N MET A 201 -6.98 -0.78 -19.91
CA MET A 201 -7.78 -2.00 -19.63
C MET A 201 -7.09 -3.26 -20.13
N ALA A 202 -6.42 -3.23 -21.29
CA ALA A 202 -5.66 -4.38 -21.78
C ALA A 202 -4.56 -4.80 -20.78
N GLY A 203 -3.82 -3.85 -20.22
CA GLY A 203 -2.81 -4.12 -19.20
C GLY A 203 -3.41 -4.65 -17.89
N ARG A 204 -4.48 -4.01 -17.41
CA ARG A 204 -5.16 -4.42 -16.19
C ARG A 204 -5.71 -5.85 -16.30
N ASP A 205 -6.43 -6.14 -17.36
CA ASP A 205 -7.04 -7.46 -17.55
C ASP A 205 -5.98 -8.56 -17.68
N ALA A 206 -4.86 -8.28 -18.35
CA ALA A 206 -3.73 -9.22 -18.44
C ALA A 206 -3.13 -9.51 -17.05
N MET A 207 -2.94 -8.51 -16.20
CA MET A 207 -2.45 -8.70 -14.82
C MET A 207 -3.44 -9.50 -13.98
N GLU A 208 -4.73 -9.17 -14.02
CA GLU A 208 -5.76 -9.88 -13.25
C GLU A 208 -5.84 -11.37 -13.63
N LEU A 209 -5.78 -11.68 -14.92
CA LEU A 209 -5.78 -13.06 -15.40
C LEU A 209 -4.51 -13.81 -14.96
N GLU A 210 -3.36 -13.16 -14.95
CA GLU A 210 -2.11 -13.77 -14.50
C GLU A 210 -2.09 -13.95 -12.97
N ILE A 211 -2.65 -13.01 -12.19
CA ILE A 211 -2.87 -13.17 -10.74
C ILE A 211 -3.76 -14.39 -10.48
N ALA A 212 -4.90 -14.49 -11.16
CA ALA A 212 -5.81 -15.61 -11.01
C ALA A 212 -5.15 -16.97 -11.27
N LYS A 213 -4.21 -17.03 -12.21
CA LYS A 213 -3.47 -18.24 -12.56
C LYS A 213 -2.38 -18.58 -11.54
N ARG A 214 -1.60 -17.60 -11.10
CA ARG A 214 -0.45 -17.82 -10.19
C ARG A 214 -0.85 -17.90 -8.73
N PHE A 215 -1.86 -17.14 -8.34
CA PHE A 215 -2.31 -16.96 -6.97
C PHE A 215 -3.82 -17.22 -6.84
N PRO A 216 -4.27 -18.47 -7.03
CA PRO A 216 -5.70 -18.80 -7.10
C PRO A 216 -6.46 -18.50 -5.79
N ASP A 217 -5.77 -18.39 -4.67
CA ASP A 217 -6.33 -18.03 -3.36
C ASP A 217 -6.28 -16.53 -3.07
N ALA A 218 -5.61 -15.73 -3.90
CA ALA A 218 -5.54 -14.28 -3.71
C ALA A 218 -6.88 -13.61 -4.06
N GLU A 219 -7.17 -12.52 -3.35
CA GLU A 219 -8.33 -11.69 -3.65
C GLU A 219 -8.05 -10.78 -4.84
N TYR A 220 -9.04 -10.62 -5.71
CA TYR A 220 -8.99 -9.67 -6.82
C TYR A 220 -9.42 -8.29 -6.34
N ARG A 221 -8.46 -7.39 -6.10
CA ARG A 221 -8.72 -6.03 -5.66
C ARG A 221 -7.62 -5.10 -6.11
N ASP A 222 -8.01 -3.91 -6.53
CA ASP A 222 -7.15 -2.74 -6.73
C ASP A 222 -5.92 -2.95 -7.60
N THR A 223 -5.97 -3.89 -8.56
CA THR A 223 -5.02 -3.91 -9.65
C THR A 223 -5.42 -2.85 -10.67
N TRP A 224 -4.54 -1.91 -10.95
CA TRP A 224 -4.85 -0.79 -11.82
C TRP A 224 -3.67 -0.39 -12.69
N VAL A 225 -3.98 0.39 -13.69
CA VAL A 225 -3.04 0.91 -14.67
C VAL A 225 -3.28 2.40 -14.82
N TRP A 226 -2.22 3.18 -14.78
CA TRP A 226 -2.21 4.51 -15.33
C TRP A 226 -1.47 4.47 -16.67
N PHE A 227 -2.17 4.87 -17.72
CA PHE A 227 -1.61 5.02 -19.05
C PHE A 227 -2.00 6.39 -19.58
N GLN A 228 -1.02 7.23 -19.81
CA GLN A 228 -1.19 8.61 -20.21
C GLN A 228 -0.49 8.85 -21.54
N SER A 229 -0.99 9.84 -22.31
CA SER A 229 -0.43 10.19 -23.60
C SER A 229 -0.39 11.70 -23.85
N GLY A 230 0.64 12.17 -24.53
CA GLY A 230 0.80 13.58 -24.88
C GLY A 230 0.75 14.48 -23.65
N ILE A 231 -0.16 15.49 -23.67
CA ILE A 231 -0.29 16.44 -22.56
C ILE A 231 -0.63 15.79 -21.21
N ASN A 232 -1.28 14.63 -21.21
CA ASN A 232 -1.60 13.91 -19.97
C ASN A 232 -0.37 13.31 -19.30
N THR A 233 0.84 13.41 -19.89
CA THR A 233 2.10 12.98 -19.27
C THR A 233 2.81 14.08 -18.49
N ASP A 234 2.22 15.26 -18.34
CA ASP A 234 2.80 16.38 -17.58
C ASP A 234 2.78 16.18 -16.06
N GLY A 235 2.13 15.12 -15.58
CA GLY A 235 2.08 14.70 -14.19
C GLY A 235 1.84 13.21 -14.06
N ALA A 236 2.59 12.54 -13.20
CA ALA A 236 2.51 11.09 -12.98
C ALA A 236 1.10 10.61 -12.57
N HIS A 237 0.30 11.47 -11.92
CA HIS A 237 -1.02 11.12 -11.40
C HIS A 237 -2.18 11.64 -12.25
N ASN A 238 -1.95 11.99 -13.51
CA ASN A 238 -3.05 12.33 -14.41
C ASN A 238 -3.94 11.11 -14.65
N PRO A 239 -5.29 11.30 -14.66
CA PRO A 239 -6.20 10.19 -14.84
C PRO A 239 -6.12 9.61 -16.25
N VAL A 240 -6.41 8.34 -16.39
CA VAL A 240 -6.63 7.69 -17.68
C VAL A 240 -7.91 8.25 -18.31
N THR A 241 -7.83 8.67 -19.56
CA THR A 241 -8.93 9.34 -20.26
C THR A 241 -9.38 8.59 -21.51
N ALA A 242 -10.32 9.17 -22.25
CA ALA A 242 -10.71 8.71 -23.59
C ALA A 242 -9.90 9.38 -24.71
N ARG A 243 -8.79 10.08 -24.39
CA ARG A 243 -7.91 10.69 -25.40
C ARG A 243 -7.39 9.61 -26.35
N GLN A 244 -7.40 9.90 -27.64
CA GLN A 244 -6.81 9.04 -28.65
C GLN A 244 -5.33 9.39 -28.84
N LEU A 245 -4.50 8.35 -28.94
CA LEU A 245 -3.07 8.52 -29.19
C LEU A 245 -2.82 9.16 -30.55
N GLU A 246 -1.92 10.13 -30.55
CA GLU A 246 -1.44 10.80 -31.74
C GLU A 246 0.01 10.39 -32.04
N ARG A 247 0.42 10.51 -33.33
CA ARG A 247 1.81 10.25 -33.71
C ARG A 247 2.73 11.29 -33.06
N GLY A 248 3.79 10.82 -32.40
CA GLY A 248 4.75 11.67 -31.68
C GLY A 248 4.42 11.87 -30.22
N ASP A 249 3.27 11.36 -29.73
CA ASP A 249 2.97 11.43 -28.30
C ASP A 249 4.04 10.74 -27.46
N ILE A 250 4.41 11.36 -26.36
CA ILE A 250 5.04 10.71 -25.23
C ILE A 250 3.96 9.90 -24.51
N LEU A 251 4.31 8.71 -24.06
CA LEU A 251 3.42 7.79 -23.36
C LEU A 251 4.03 7.41 -22.02
N SER A 252 3.27 7.55 -20.95
CA SER A 252 3.62 7.03 -19.63
C SER A 252 2.81 5.77 -19.34
N LEU A 253 3.51 4.67 -19.08
CA LEU A 253 2.96 3.36 -18.78
C LEU A 253 3.24 3.05 -17.33
N ASN A 254 2.18 2.85 -16.52
CA ASN A 254 2.31 2.52 -15.11
C ASN A 254 1.37 1.37 -14.76
N THR A 255 1.91 0.27 -14.24
CA THR A 255 1.16 -0.91 -13.84
C THR A 255 1.33 -1.16 -12.36
N PHE A 256 0.22 -1.40 -11.66
CA PHE A 256 0.18 -1.57 -10.21
C PHE A 256 -0.63 -2.82 -9.84
N PRO A 257 -0.07 -4.03 -10.00
CA PRO A 257 -0.72 -5.22 -9.48
C PRO A 257 -0.68 -5.22 -7.95
N MET A 258 -1.80 -5.62 -7.35
CA MET A 258 -1.89 -5.90 -5.93
C MET A 258 -2.13 -7.38 -5.71
N ILE A 259 -1.23 -8.05 -5.00
CA ILE A 259 -1.35 -9.47 -4.67
C ILE A 259 -1.33 -9.61 -3.16
N SER A 260 -2.43 -10.09 -2.60
CA SER A 260 -2.55 -10.31 -1.15
C SER A 260 -2.17 -9.09 -0.32
N ALA A 261 -2.66 -7.92 -0.70
CA ALA A 261 -2.37 -6.60 -0.15
C ALA A 261 -0.97 -6.02 -0.47
N TYR A 262 -0.11 -6.71 -1.20
CA TYR A 262 1.20 -6.17 -1.59
C TYR A 262 1.16 -5.57 -2.97
N TYR A 263 1.62 -4.33 -3.08
CA TYR A 263 1.79 -3.64 -4.34
C TYR A 263 3.22 -3.72 -4.85
N VAL A 264 3.33 -3.70 -6.17
CA VAL A 264 4.54 -3.32 -6.90
C VAL A 264 4.17 -2.36 -8.02
N ALA A 265 5.15 -1.71 -8.62
CA ALA A 265 4.96 -0.88 -9.80
C ALA A 265 5.96 -1.26 -10.90
N LEU A 266 5.53 -1.10 -12.14
CA LEU A 266 6.39 -0.99 -13.30
C LEU A 266 6.00 0.29 -14.03
N GLU A 267 6.94 1.19 -14.18
CA GLU A 267 6.73 2.49 -14.82
C GLU A 267 7.70 2.65 -15.97
N ARG A 268 7.21 3.05 -17.13
CA ARG A 268 8.03 3.20 -18.35
C ARG A 268 7.50 4.33 -19.23
N THR A 269 8.44 5.06 -19.80
CA THR A 269 8.14 6.01 -20.88
C THR A 269 8.31 5.35 -22.24
N MET A 270 7.37 5.60 -23.12
CA MET A 270 7.39 5.15 -24.52
C MET A 270 7.02 6.31 -25.46
N PHE A 271 7.05 6.06 -26.76
CA PHE A 271 6.69 7.04 -27.77
C PHE A 271 5.79 6.41 -28.83
N ALA A 272 4.77 7.16 -29.27
CA ALA A 272 3.86 6.75 -30.34
C ALA A 272 4.43 7.08 -31.73
N GLY A 273 5.38 6.28 -32.18
CA GLY A 273 6.08 6.50 -33.46
C GLY A 273 7.37 7.30 -33.30
N GLU A 274 7.60 8.28 -34.17
CA GLU A 274 8.82 9.11 -34.14
C GLU A 274 8.73 10.14 -33.01
N VAL A 275 9.80 10.22 -32.21
CA VAL A 275 9.96 11.19 -31.13
C VAL A 275 10.72 12.42 -31.61
N ASP A 276 10.36 13.60 -31.13
CA ASP A 276 11.16 14.78 -31.37
C ASP A 276 12.51 14.74 -30.61
N PRO A 277 13.58 15.36 -31.18
CA PRO A 277 14.90 15.27 -30.56
C PRO A 277 15.02 15.89 -29.15
N ALA A 278 14.18 16.87 -28.80
CA ALA A 278 14.22 17.51 -27.48
C ALA A 278 13.64 16.56 -26.43
N SER A 279 12.50 15.93 -26.68
CA SER A 279 11.90 14.91 -25.82
C SER A 279 12.82 13.70 -25.65
N LEU A 280 13.44 13.23 -26.75
CA LEU A 280 14.40 12.13 -26.68
C LEU A 280 15.58 12.45 -25.77
N LYS A 281 16.13 13.66 -25.86
CA LYS A 281 17.25 14.10 -25.01
C LYS A 281 16.88 14.11 -23.52
N ILE A 282 15.68 14.56 -23.16
CA ILE A 282 15.19 14.55 -21.78
C ILE A 282 15.02 13.12 -21.29
N TRP A 283 14.40 12.27 -22.10
CA TRP A 283 14.24 10.85 -21.76
C TRP A 283 15.58 10.15 -21.56
N GLU A 284 16.57 10.34 -22.45
CA GLU A 284 17.92 9.79 -22.29
C GLU A 284 18.59 10.26 -20.99
N ALA A 285 18.44 11.54 -20.65
CA ALA A 285 18.97 12.07 -19.40
C ALA A 285 18.29 11.47 -18.17
N ASN A 286 16.97 11.25 -18.22
CA ASN A 286 16.23 10.63 -17.13
C ASN A 286 16.59 9.15 -16.95
N VAL A 287 16.73 8.40 -18.05
CA VAL A 287 17.25 7.01 -18.03
C VAL A 287 18.64 6.96 -17.39
N ALA A 288 19.53 7.87 -17.77
CA ALA A 288 20.87 7.95 -17.17
C ALA A 288 20.83 8.30 -15.66
N ALA A 289 19.89 9.17 -15.24
CA ALA A 289 19.66 9.45 -13.82
C ALA A 289 19.15 8.23 -13.06
N HIS A 290 18.23 7.45 -13.65
CA HIS A 290 17.73 6.20 -13.10
C HIS A 290 18.87 5.16 -12.93
N GLU A 291 19.64 4.90 -13.99
CA GLU A 291 20.77 3.97 -13.93
C GLU A 291 21.81 4.38 -12.89
N TYR A 292 22.12 5.69 -12.82
CA TYR A 292 23.00 6.21 -11.80
C TYR A 292 22.42 6.01 -10.40
N GLY A 293 21.15 6.37 -10.19
CA GLY A 293 20.44 6.15 -8.93
C GLY A 293 20.48 4.68 -8.49
N MET A 294 20.16 3.75 -9.38
CA MET A 294 20.24 2.31 -9.12
C MET A 294 21.64 1.88 -8.69
N SER A 295 22.70 2.45 -9.26
CA SER A 295 24.08 2.14 -8.88
C SER A 295 24.46 2.60 -7.47
N LEU A 296 23.74 3.56 -6.90
CA LEU A 296 23.96 4.08 -5.57
C LEU A 296 23.29 3.26 -4.46
N LEU A 297 22.22 2.50 -4.80
CA LEU A 297 21.44 1.74 -3.83
C LEU A 297 22.25 0.57 -3.26
N LYS A 298 22.65 0.70 -2.02
CA LYS A 298 23.37 -0.35 -1.27
C LYS A 298 23.18 -0.16 0.23
N PRO A 299 23.31 -1.21 1.03
CA PRO A 299 23.32 -1.06 2.49
C PRO A 299 24.36 -0.06 2.96
N GLY A 300 23.98 0.78 3.93
CA GLY A 300 24.88 1.76 4.55
C GLY A 300 24.85 3.16 3.92
N ILE A 301 24.12 3.41 2.83
CA ILE A 301 23.87 4.75 2.29
C ILE A 301 22.54 5.29 2.81
N SER A 302 22.44 6.59 3.11
CA SER A 302 21.16 7.20 3.47
C SER A 302 20.32 7.56 2.24
N CYS A 303 18.98 7.62 2.41
CA CYS A 303 18.08 8.10 1.38
C CYS A 303 18.43 9.52 0.92
N ALA A 304 18.78 10.41 1.86
CA ALA A 304 19.23 11.77 1.56
C ALA A 304 20.50 11.78 0.72
N ASP A 305 21.51 10.96 1.04
CA ASP A 305 22.76 10.88 0.27
C ASP A 305 22.53 10.40 -1.17
N VAL A 306 21.66 9.40 -1.36
CA VAL A 306 21.26 8.96 -2.72
C VAL A 306 20.64 10.13 -3.48
N THR A 307 19.70 10.84 -2.84
CA THR A 307 18.98 11.96 -3.42
C THR A 307 19.92 13.10 -3.80
N HIS A 308 20.82 13.51 -2.89
CA HIS A 308 21.80 14.58 -3.17
C HIS A 308 22.73 14.23 -4.34
N LYS A 309 23.13 12.97 -4.47
CA LYS A 309 23.98 12.54 -5.60
C LYS A 309 23.24 12.58 -6.93
N ILE A 310 21.95 12.18 -6.96
CA ILE A 310 21.13 12.29 -8.18
C ILE A 310 20.84 13.76 -8.49
N ASN A 311 20.62 14.61 -7.48
CA ASN A 311 20.47 16.06 -7.67
C ASN A 311 21.70 16.66 -8.36
N ALA A 312 22.90 16.37 -7.86
CA ALA A 312 24.15 16.86 -8.46
C ALA A 312 24.29 16.39 -9.92
N PHE A 313 23.94 15.13 -10.21
CA PHE A 313 23.94 14.59 -11.57
C PHE A 313 23.00 15.35 -12.51
N LEU A 314 21.81 15.74 -12.03
CA LEU A 314 20.84 16.52 -12.82
C LEU A 314 21.24 18.00 -12.92
N GLU A 315 21.82 18.59 -11.86
CA GLU A 315 22.30 19.97 -11.84
C GLU A 315 23.41 20.20 -12.87
N GLU A 316 24.37 19.29 -13.00
CA GLU A 316 25.43 19.33 -14.03
C GLU A 316 24.88 19.34 -15.47
N ARG A 317 23.59 19.02 -15.66
CA ARG A 317 22.89 18.95 -16.94
C ARG A 317 21.83 20.03 -17.12
N ASP A 318 21.72 20.97 -16.19
CA ASP A 318 20.68 21.99 -16.14
C ASP A 318 19.26 21.41 -16.11
N LEU A 319 19.07 20.26 -15.44
CA LEU A 319 17.78 19.53 -15.41
C LEU A 319 17.14 19.46 -14.00
N LEU A 320 17.87 19.79 -12.93
CA LEU A 320 17.36 19.65 -11.57
C LEU A 320 16.09 20.48 -11.31
N GLN A 321 15.94 21.63 -11.97
CA GLN A 321 14.76 22.50 -11.86
C GLN A 321 13.47 21.84 -12.41
N TYR A 322 13.59 20.76 -13.17
CA TYR A 322 12.45 20.03 -13.74
C TYR A 322 12.03 18.82 -12.90
N ARG A 323 12.75 18.54 -11.82
CA ARG A 323 12.36 17.58 -10.82
C ARG A 323 11.37 18.21 -9.84
N THR A 324 10.20 17.56 -9.61
CA THR A 324 9.11 18.10 -8.77
C THR A 324 8.83 17.27 -7.53
N PHE A 325 9.34 16.04 -7.42
CA PHE A 325 9.13 15.13 -6.28
C PHE A 325 10.36 14.23 -6.04
N GLY A 326 10.28 13.32 -5.07
CA GLY A 326 11.36 12.40 -4.72
C GLY A 326 11.71 11.40 -5.84
N TYR A 327 12.83 10.69 -5.68
CA TYR A 327 13.30 9.74 -6.68
C TYR A 327 12.81 8.31 -6.45
N GLY A 328 11.99 8.07 -5.46
CA GLY A 328 11.47 6.76 -5.16
C GLY A 328 10.95 6.65 -3.73
N HIS A 329 10.28 5.56 -3.46
CA HIS A 329 9.64 5.29 -2.17
C HIS A 329 9.56 3.80 -1.88
N SER A 330 9.16 3.45 -0.65
CA SER A 330 8.99 2.06 -0.24
C SER A 330 7.86 1.35 -0.99
N PHE A 331 8.03 0.03 -1.14
CA PHE A 331 6.99 -0.88 -1.59
C PHE A 331 6.74 -1.97 -0.53
N GLY A 332 5.47 -2.39 -0.44
CA GLY A 332 5.04 -3.39 0.53
C GLY A 332 3.52 -3.44 0.65
N VAL A 333 3.04 -3.75 1.87
CA VAL A 333 1.62 -3.87 2.14
C VAL A 333 0.91 -2.53 1.95
N LEU A 334 -0.05 -2.50 1.02
CA LEU A 334 -0.89 -1.35 0.67
C LEU A 334 -0.12 -0.04 0.46
N SER A 335 1.07 -0.10 -0.13
CA SER A 335 1.98 1.04 -0.31
C SER A 335 1.42 2.14 -1.21
N HIS A 336 0.39 1.88 -2.02
CA HIS A 336 -0.35 2.88 -2.82
C HIS A 336 -1.55 3.48 -2.09
N PHE A 337 -1.76 3.10 -0.83
CA PHE A 337 -2.67 3.74 0.11
C PHE A 337 -1.88 4.34 1.26
N TYR A 338 -2.28 4.07 2.49
CA TYR A 338 -1.63 4.58 3.71
C TYR A 338 -0.53 3.64 4.25
N GLY A 339 -0.24 2.51 3.56
CA GLY A 339 0.78 1.54 3.97
C GLY A 339 2.21 1.89 3.56
N ARG A 340 2.41 3.00 2.82
CA ARG A 340 3.74 3.47 2.43
C ARG A 340 4.56 3.82 3.68
N GLU A 341 5.76 3.29 3.75
CA GLU A 341 6.68 3.63 4.83
C GLU A 341 7.37 4.98 4.51
N ALA A 342 6.82 6.06 5.06
CA ALA A 342 7.29 7.43 4.81
C ALA A 342 8.74 7.68 5.27
N GLY A 343 9.26 6.84 6.17
CA GLY A 343 10.67 6.85 6.56
C GLY A 343 11.61 6.22 5.52
N LEU A 344 11.09 5.67 4.41
CA LEU A 344 11.88 5.05 3.36
C LEU A 344 11.49 5.65 2.00
N GLU A 345 11.85 6.92 1.82
CA GLU A 345 11.68 7.68 0.58
C GLU A 345 13.00 8.32 0.15
N LEU A 346 13.28 8.35 -1.14
CA LEU A 346 14.48 9.01 -1.69
C LEU A 346 14.23 10.52 -1.82
N ARG A 347 14.40 11.21 -0.69
CA ARG A 347 14.21 12.65 -0.51
C ARG A 347 15.36 13.24 0.31
N GLU A 348 15.56 14.55 0.19
CA GLU A 348 16.64 15.29 0.86
C GLU A 348 16.53 15.28 2.39
N ASP A 349 15.33 15.16 2.91
CA ASP A 349 14.99 15.27 4.34
C ASP A 349 14.82 13.89 5.02
N ILE A 350 15.21 12.79 4.35
CA ILE A 350 15.10 11.42 4.87
C ILE A 350 16.47 10.82 5.13
N ASP A 351 16.88 10.81 6.39
CA ASP A 351 18.19 10.31 6.83
C ASP A 351 18.24 8.79 7.02
N THR A 352 17.17 8.08 6.73
CA THR A 352 17.12 6.61 6.85
C THR A 352 18.24 5.98 6.05
N VAL A 353 19.07 5.18 6.74
CA VAL A 353 20.13 4.39 6.13
C VAL A 353 19.53 3.12 5.55
N LEU A 354 19.86 2.82 4.30
CA LEU A 354 19.37 1.60 3.64
C LEU A 354 19.98 0.35 4.28
N GLU A 355 19.16 -0.64 4.53
CA GLU A 355 19.51 -1.93 5.13
C GLU A 355 19.00 -3.10 4.27
N PRO A 356 19.62 -4.29 4.40
CA PRO A 356 19.11 -5.50 3.74
C PRO A 356 17.65 -5.77 4.15
N GLY A 357 16.82 -6.17 3.20
CA GLY A 357 15.40 -6.41 3.41
C GLY A 357 14.49 -5.21 3.12
N MET A 358 15.01 -4.00 3.01
CA MET A 358 14.26 -2.85 2.53
C MET A 358 13.97 -2.96 1.04
N VAL A 359 12.74 -2.64 0.62
CA VAL A 359 12.31 -2.63 -0.79
C VAL A 359 11.90 -1.20 -1.14
N ILE A 360 12.54 -0.67 -2.17
CA ILE A 360 12.35 0.71 -2.60
C ILE A 360 12.29 0.77 -4.13
N SER A 361 11.50 1.69 -4.67
CA SER A 361 11.51 2.03 -6.07
C SER A 361 12.65 3.01 -6.41
N MET A 362 12.99 3.10 -7.70
CA MET A 362 13.79 4.15 -8.28
C MET A 362 13.05 4.67 -9.51
N GLU A 363 12.46 5.84 -9.39
CA GLU A 363 11.52 6.40 -10.35
C GLU A 363 11.74 7.90 -10.58
N PRO A 364 12.93 8.31 -11.06
CA PRO A 364 13.16 9.71 -11.40
C PRO A 364 12.23 10.15 -12.52
N MET A 365 11.63 11.33 -12.39
CA MET A 365 10.80 11.94 -13.40
C MET A 365 11.19 13.41 -13.60
N LEU A 366 11.26 13.82 -14.87
CA LEU A 366 11.51 15.20 -15.26
C LEU A 366 10.28 15.73 -16.01
N THR A 367 9.73 16.84 -15.54
CA THR A 367 8.54 17.46 -16.13
C THR A 367 8.86 18.88 -16.56
N LEU A 368 8.69 19.19 -17.86
CA LEU A 368 8.89 20.52 -18.40
C LEU A 368 7.65 21.39 -18.15
N PRO A 369 7.81 22.60 -17.53
CA PRO A 369 6.68 23.39 -17.05
C PRO A 369 5.85 24.07 -18.13
N GLU A 370 6.30 24.18 -19.37
CA GLU A 370 5.63 24.92 -20.44
C GLU A 370 4.72 24.05 -21.32
N GLY A 371 4.14 22.98 -20.79
CA GLY A 371 3.17 22.15 -21.50
C GLY A 371 3.76 21.39 -22.69
N GLN A 372 5.09 21.32 -22.79
CA GLN A 372 5.71 20.37 -23.68
C GLN A 372 5.54 18.98 -23.06
N PRO A 373 4.95 18.03 -23.77
CA PRO A 373 4.89 16.65 -23.34
C PRO A 373 6.33 16.14 -23.19
N GLY A 374 6.83 16.08 -21.98
CA GLY A 374 8.23 15.82 -21.73
C GLY A 374 8.47 15.21 -20.37
N ALA A 375 7.47 14.59 -19.79
CA ALA A 375 7.70 13.76 -18.64
C ALA A 375 8.39 12.47 -19.10
N ALA A 376 9.57 12.22 -18.61
CA ALA A 376 10.20 10.92 -18.72
C ALA A 376 10.10 10.24 -17.38
N ASP A 377 9.19 9.29 -17.31
CA ASP A 377 8.98 8.44 -16.16
C ASP A 377 9.60 7.06 -16.45
N THR A 378 10.47 6.59 -15.58
CA THR A 378 11.18 5.31 -15.80
C THR A 378 11.01 4.35 -14.65
#